data_0ad57d657dd37f08cc43fc2996cc1fe9
#
_entry.id   0ad57d657dd37f08cc43fc2996cc1fe9
#
_cell.length_a   1.000
_cell.length_b   1.000
_cell.length_c   1.000
_cell.angle_alpha   90.00
_cell.angle_beta   90.00
_cell.angle_gamma   90.00
#
_symmetry.space_group_name_H-M   'P 1'
#
loop_
_entity.id
_entity.type
_entity.pdbx_description
1 polymer ?
#
loop_
_entity_poly.entity_id
_entity_poly.type
_entity_poly.pdbx_seq_one_letter_code
_entity_poly.pdbx_strand_id
1 'polypeptide(L)'
;MARTDHPLPGADGAAREAVSRDAVAVQRSQFGGTHWAAAFFGWLSATGLAVLLLALVSAADVALGLTEGASAGAIGLRGAIALLVVLFLSYLAGGYVAGRMSRFSGARQGLAVWLTGLVVVLLCSGAAALMGSEFNVLARLELPRIPVGEGTATTGGLVTLAAAAAATLVGASLGGTLGTRYHRKVDRAGFAG
;
A
#
# COMPACT_ATOMS: atom_id res chain seq x y z
N MET A 1 59.31 25.15 22.31
CA MET A 1 57.96 25.79 22.29
C MET A 1 57.03 24.89 21.45
N ALA A 2 56.38 23.94 22.10
CA ALA A 2 55.49 22.96 21.41
C ALA A 2 54.14 23.63 21.24
N ARG A 3 53.69 23.79 19.99
CA ARG A 3 52.34 24.24 19.64
C ARG A 3 51.40 23.09 19.91
N THR A 4 50.64 23.16 20.98
CA THR A 4 49.52 22.27 21.21
C THR A 4 48.40 22.69 20.25
N ASP A 5 48.25 21.98 19.10
CA ASP A 5 47.12 22.11 18.23
C ASP A 5 45.88 21.60 19.00
N HIS A 6 45.21 22.52 19.64
CA HIS A 6 43.90 22.25 20.25
C HIS A 6 42.86 22.17 19.09
N PRO A 7 42.18 21.05 18.88
CA PRO A 7 41.15 20.98 17.86
C PRO A 7 40.07 22.02 18.15
N LEU A 8 39.62 22.74 17.12
CA LEU A 8 38.59 23.75 17.25
C LEU A 8 37.29 23.09 17.75
N PRO A 9 36.58 23.68 18.73
CA PRO A 9 35.31 23.17 19.23
C PRO A 9 34.30 23.13 18.05
N GLY A 10 33.88 21.94 17.64
CA GLY A 10 32.97 21.70 16.51
C GLY A 10 33.58 20.87 15.39
N ALA A 11 34.90 20.78 15.22
CA ALA A 11 35.55 19.97 14.19
C ALA A 11 35.25 18.47 14.38
N ASP A 12 35.28 18.01 15.65
CA ASP A 12 34.96 16.62 15.99
C ASP A 12 33.47 16.26 15.74
N GLY A 13 32.59 17.23 15.97
CA GLY A 13 31.17 17.07 15.69
C GLY A 13 30.90 16.92 14.18
N ALA A 14 31.51 17.78 13.37
CA ALA A 14 31.38 17.73 11.92
C ALA A 14 31.99 16.45 11.31
N ALA A 15 33.15 16.01 11.84
CA ALA A 15 33.79 14.76 11.42
C ALA A 15 32.94 13.53 11.78
N ARG A 16 32.38 13.47 12.98
CA ARG A 16 31.46 12.39 13.40
C ARG A 16 30.18 12.35 12.54
N GLU A 17 29.63 13.51 12.21
CA GLU A 17 28.44 13.61 11.35
C GLU A 17 28.76 13.18 9.91
N ALA A 18 29.92 13.50 9.36
CA ALA A 18 30.38 13.02 8.06
C ALA A 18 30.55 11.50 8.04
N VAL A 19 31.22 10.91 9.03
CA VAL A 19 31.41 9.46 9.17
C VAL A 19 30.07 8.75 9.29
N SER A 20 29.12 9.30 10.05
CA SER A 20 27.78 8.71 10.19
C SER A 20 26.97 8.76 8.89
N ARG A 21 27.09 9.85 8.11
CA ARG A 21 26.45 9.96 6.78
C ARG A 21 27.01 8.95 5.79
N ASP A 22 28.33 8.79 5.78
CA ASP A 22 29.01 7.83 4.91
C ASP A 22 28.65 6.38 5.28
N ALA A 23 28.59 6.05 6.56
CA ALA A 23 28.15 4.74 7.03
C ALA A 23 26.70 4.44 6.62
N VAL A 24 25.79 5.42 6.74
CA VAL A 24 24.39 5.27 6.29
C VAL A 24 24.32 5.16 4.75
N ALA A 25 25.15 5.88 4.01
CA ALA A 25 25.20 5.77 2.56
C ALA A 25 25.66 4.39 2.10
N VAL A 26 26.69 3.82 2.73
CA VAL A 26 27.17 2.46 2.46
C VAL A 26 26.10 1.42 2.82
N GLN A 27 25.44 1.53 3.96
CA GLN A 27 24.33 0.65 4.32
C GLN A 27 23.17 0.73 3.30
N ARG A 28 22.86 1.93 2.83
CA ARG A 28 21.82 2.15 1.83
C ARG A 28 22.18 1.57 0.46
N SER A 29 23.45 1.58 0.06
CA SER A 29 23.91 0.97 -1.18
C SER A 29 23.88 -0.55 -1.14
N GLN A 30 24.18 -1.14 0.01
CA GLN A 30 24.21 -2.59 0.20
C GLN A 30 22.83 -3.20 0.50
N PHE A 31 22.00 -2.48 1.27
CA PHE A 31 20.69 -2.98 1.75
C PHE A 31 19.50 -2.16 1.26
N GLY A 32 19.71 -1.12 0.47
CA GLY A 32 18.69 -0.24 -0.10
C GLY A 32 18.13 -0.81 -1.38
N GLY A 33 17.11 -1.66 -1.28
CA GLY A 33 16.42 -2.23 -2.42
C GLY A 33 14.92 -2.41 -2.18
N THR A 34 14.21 -2.91 -3.19
CA THR A 34 12.83 -3.36 -3.02
C THR A 34 12.85 -4.77 -2.44
N HIS A 35 12.29 -4.93 -1.24
CA HIS A 35 12.16 -6.24 -0.59
C HIS A 35 10.82 -6.86 -0.99
N TRP A 36 10.85 -7.78 -1.95
CA TRP A 36 9.65 -8.43 -2.48
C TRP A 36 8.87 -9.21 -1.43
N ALA A 37 9.55 -9.86 -0.48
CA ALA A 37 8.89 -10.52 0.64
C ALA A 37 8.08 -9.51 1.49
N ALA A 38 8.65 -8.35 1.81
CA ALA A 38 7.93 -7.30 2.54
C ALA A 38 6.77 -6.73 1.70
N ALA A 39 6.92 -6.61 0.38
CA ALA A 39 5.85 -6.21 -0.52
C ALA A 39 4.70 -7.23 -0.52
N PHE A 40 5.01 -8.52 -0.57
CA PHE A 40 4.04 -9.60 -0.52
C PHE A 40 3.24 -9.58 0.80
N PHE A 41 3.92 -9.49 1.95
CA PHE A 41 3.23 -9.39 3.24
C PHE A 41 2.41 -8.10 3.38
N GLY A 42 2.89 -6.99 2.84
CA GLY A 42 2.13 -5.75 2.77
C GLY A 42 0.87 -5.90 1.92
N TRP A 43 0.97 -6.52 0.74
CA TRP A 43 -0.19 -6.82 -0.09
C TRP A 43 -1.18 -7.78 0.60
N LEU A 44 -0.68 -8.82 1.25
CA LEU A 44 -1.53 -9.75 2.00
C LEU A 44 -2.30 -9.04 3.14
N SER A 45 -1.62 -8.14 3.86
CA SER A 45 -2.23 -7.30 4.89
C SER A 45 -3.29 -6.37 4.30
N ALA A 46 -3.01 -5.75 3.14
CA ALA A 46 -3.97 -4.90 2.44
C ALA A 46 -5.22 -5.69 2.03
N THR A 47 -5.02 -6.88 1.45
CA THR A 47 -6.13 -7.75 1.01
C THR A 47 -6.98 -8.21 2.20
N GLY A 48 -6.35 -8.67 3.28
CA GLY A 48 -7.06 -9.09 4.48
C GLY A 48 -7.87 -7.96 5.10
N LEU A 49 -7.29 -6.76 5.21
CA LEU A 49 -8.00 -5.59 5.72
C LEU A 49 -9.13 -5.14 4.78
N ALA A 50 -8.94 -5.21 3.45
CA ALA A 50 -9.99 -4.88 2.50
C ALA A 50 -11.20 -5.80 2.66
N VAL A 51 -10.98 -7.10 2.80
CA VAL A 51 -12.06 -8.08 3.03
C VAL A 51 -12.81 -7.76 4.33
N LEU A 52 -12.10 -7.51 5.42
CA LEU A 52 -12.71 -7.19 6.71
C LEU A 52 -13.52 -5.88 6.66
N LEU A 53 -12.97 -4.83 6.04
CA LEU A 53 -13.67 -3.55 5.93
C LEU A 53 -14.88 -3.62 5.01
N LEU A 54 -14.79 -4.35 3.88
CA LEU A 54 -15.93 -4.57 3.01
C LEU A 54 -17.05 -5.36 3.70
N ALA A 55 -16.70 -6.40 4.44
CA ALA A 55 -17.66 -7.15 5.23
C ALA A 55 -18.35 -6.25 6.29
N LEU A 56 -17.57 -5.39 6.95
CA LEU A 56 -18.11 -4.44 7.93
C LEU A 56 -19.05 -3.43 7.29
N VAL A 57 -18.67 -2.85 6.15
CA VAL A 57 -19.52 -1.91 5.40
C VAL A 57 -20.82 -2.58 4.97
N SER A 58 -20.73 -3.80 4.39
CA SER A 58 -21.91 -4.55 3.97
C SER A 58 -22.84 -4.88 5.15
N ALA A 59 -22.27 -5.27 6.29
CA ALA A 59 -23.06 -5.54 7.50
C ALA A 59 -23.76 -4.26 8.03
N ALA A 60 -23.07 -3.13 7.99
CA ALA A 60 -23.64 -1.84 8.40
C ALA A 60 -24.76 -1.40 7.44
N ASP A 61 -24.60 -1.55 6.13
CA ASP A 61 -25.64 -1.23 5.14
C ASP A 61 -26.92 -2.02 5.39
N VAL A 62 -26.79 -3.31 5.69
CA VAL A 62 -27.94 -4.18 6.02
C VAL A 62 -28.56 -3.77 7.35
N ALA A 63 -27.74 -3.60 8.39
CA ALA A 63 -28.22 -3.29 9.75
C ALA A 63 -28.93 -1.92 9.85
N LEU A 64 -28.51 -0.95 9.04
CA LEU A 64 -29.07 0.40 9.03
C LEU A 64 -30.16 0.60 7.96
N GLY A 65 -30.48 -0.41 7.15
CA GLY A 65 -31.47 -0.32 6.09
C GLY A 65 -31.12 0.74 5.03
N LEU A 66 -29.84 1.07 4.80
CA LEU A 66 -29.42 2.19 3.96
C LEU A 66 -29.76 2.02 2.49
N THR A 67 -30.09 0.80 2.08
CA THR A 67 -30.53 0.46 0.70
C THR A 67 -32.03 0.48 0.53
N GLU A 68 -32.81 0.51 1.62
CA GLU A 68 -34.26 0.51 1.56
C GLU A 68 -34.78 1.84 0.99
N GLY A 69 -35.57 1.78 -0.08
CA GLY A 69 -36.13 2.96 -0.74
C GLY A 69 -35.14 3.81 -1.54
N ALA A 70 -33.85 3.45 -1.58
CA ALA A 70 -32.85 4.19 -2.35
C ALA A 70 -32.92 3.80 -3.84
N SER A 71 -32.69 4.77 -4.74
CA SER A 71 -32.55 4.48 -6.17
C SER A 71 -31.29 3.67 -6.47
N ALA A 72 -31.32 2.83 -7.52
CA ALA A 72 -30.18 2.04 -7.95
C ALA A 72 -28.93 2.90 -8.19
N GLY A 73 -29.09 4.11 -8.74
CA GLY A 73 -27.97 5.03 -8.93
C GLY A 73 -27.36 5.53 -7.62
N ALA A 74 -28.17 5.82 -6.63
CA ALA A 74 -27.71 6.25 -5.30
C ALA A 74 -26.97 5.13 -4.56
N ILE A 75 -27.45 3.89 -4.67
CA ILE A 75 -26.81 2.69 -4.14
C ILE A 75 -25.46 2.48 -4.83
N GLY A 76 -25.42 2.57 -6.15
CA GLY A 76 -24.20 2.41 -6.95
C GLY A 76 -23.13 3.45 -6.60
N LEU A 77 -23.50 4.72 -6.45
CA LEU A 77 -22.55 5.79 -6.08
C LEU A 77 -22.01 5.61 -4.65
N ARG A 78 -22.86 5.28 -3.68
CA ARG A 78 -22.44 5.02 -2.28
C ARG A 78 -21.47 3.84 -2.23
N GLY A 79 -21.83 2.73 -2.90
CA GLY A 79 -20.98 1.55 -2.97
C GLY A 79 -19.62 1.84 -3.62
N ALA A 80 -19.58 2.62 -4.69
CA ALA A 80 -18.33 3.03 -5.34
C ALA A 80 -17.45 3.87 -4.41
N ILE A 81 -18.02 4.86 -3.71
CA ILE A 81 -17.29 5.69 -2.75
C ILE A 81 -16.77 4.82 -1.59
N ALA A 82 -17.62 3.98 -1.00
CA ALA A 82 -17.22 3.08 0.08
C ALA A 82 -16.08 2.14 -0.35
N LEU A 83 -16.18 1.56 -1.54
CA LEU A 83 -15.13 0.72 -2.12
C LEU A 83 -13.80 1.49 -2.26
N LEU A 84 -13.81 2.70 -2.81
CA LEU A 84 -12.60 3.51 -2.98
C LEU A 84 -11.95 3.85 -1.64
N VAL A 85 -12.75 4.22 -0.63
CA VAL A 85 -12.26 4.51 0.72
C VAL A 85 -11.66 3.27 1.36
N VAL A 86 -12.35 2.13 1.29
CA VAL A 86 -11.86 0.84 1.82
C VAL A 86 -10.56 0.44 1.14
N LEU A 87 -10.48 0.49 -0.18
CA LEU A 87 -9.28 0.15 -0.93
C LEU A 87 -8.12 1.09 -0.59
N PHE A 88 -8.37 2.39 -0.51
CA PHE A 88 -7.36 3.36 -0.11
C PHE A 88 -6.78 3.07 1.28
N LEU A 89 -7.65 2.89 2.29
CA LEU A 89 -7.24 2.60 3.67
C LEU A 89 -6.51 1.27 3.78
N SER A 90 -6.97 0.25 3.08
CA SER A 90 -6.36 -1.08 3.08
C SER A 90 -4.97 -1.06 2.47
N TYR A 91 -4.79 -0.41 1.32
CA TYR A 91 -3.48 -0.27 0.70
C TYR A 91 -2.55 0.69 1.44
N LEU A 92 -3.09 1.70 2.12
CA LEU A 92 -2.32 2.54 3.04
C LEU A 92 -1.77 1.71 4.20
N ALA A 93 -2.59 0.85 4.82
CA ALA A 93 -2.14 -0.04 5.88
C ALA A 93 -1.12 -1.07 5.37
N GLY A 94 -1.37 -1.71 4.22
CA GLY A 94 -0.44 -2.65 3.61
C GLY A 94 0.89 -2.03 3.21
N GLY A 95 0.85 -0.82 2.62
CA GLY A 95 2.04 -0.03 2.33
C GLY A 95 2.82 0.33 3.60
N TYR A 96 2.12 0.70 4.68
CA TYR A 96 2.72 0.96 5.99
C TYR A 96 3.44 -0.27 6.54
N VAL A 97 2.81 -1.45 6.50
CA VAL A 97 3.44 -2.71 6.94
C VAL A 97 4.71 -2.98 6.14
N ALA A 98 4.65 -2.94 4.81
CA ALA A 98 5.82 -3.14 3.96
C ALA A 98 6.91 -2.08 4.19
N GLY A 99 6.53 -0.83 4.40
CA GLY A 99 7.44 0.26 4.73
C GLY A 99 8.13 0.09 6.09
N ARG A 100 7.44 -0.48 7.08
CA ARG A 100 8.03 -0.84 8.38
C ARG A 100 9.04 -1.98 8.28
N MET A 101 8.85 -2.90 7.36
CA MET A 101 9.78 -4.00 7.11
C MET A 101 10.99 -3.56 6.29
N SER A 102 10.91 -2.42 5.58
CA SER A 102 11.99 -1.89 4.75
C SER A 102 12.57 -0.60 5.33
N ARG A 103 13.88 -0.59 5.67
CA ARG A 103 14.52 0.54 6.36
C ARG A 103 14.67 1.81 5.49
N PHE A 104 14.90 1.67 4.18
CA PHE A 104 15.42 2.76 3.35
C PHE A 104 14.55 3.25 2.19
N SER A 105 13.48 2.54 1.80
CA SER A 105 12.80 2.78 0.52
C SER A 105 11.27 2.77 0.61
N GLY A 106 10.68 3.57 1.52
CA GLY A 106 9.25 3.54 1.82
C GLY A 106 8.33 3.67 0.60
N ALA A 107 8.52 4.70 -0.23
CA ALA A 107 7.67 4.90 -1.41
C ALA A 107 7.83 3.77 -2.44
N ARG A 108 9.09 3.30 -2.67
CA ARG A 108 9.36 2.15 -3.55
C ARG A 108 8.71 0.88 -3.03
N GLN A 109 8.70 0.72 -1.72
CA GLN A 109 8.08 -0.45 -1.09
C GLN A 109 6.56 -0.40 -1.22
N GLY A 110 5.93 0.77 -1.04
CA GLY A 110 4.51 0.97 -1.33
C GLY A 110 4.16 0.65 -2.78
N LEU A 111 4.97 1.14 -3.73
CA LEU A 111 4.81 0.81 -5.15
C LEU A 111 4.94 -0.72 -5.39
N ALA A 112 5.88 -1.39 -4.73
CA ALA A 112 6.05 -2.84 -4.85
C ALA A 112 4.83 -3.60 -4.29
N VAL A 113 4.20 -3.14 -3.21
CA VAL A 113 2.92 -3.67 -2.71
C VAL A 113 1.84 -3.57 -3.78
N TRP A 114 1.71 -2.40 -4.41
CA TRP A 114 0.72 -2.18 -5.46
C TRP A 114 0.98 -3.05 -6.69
N LEU A 115 2.23 -3.14 -7.14
CA LEU A 115 2.63 -4.01 -8.25
C LEU A 115 2.37 -5.48 -7.94
N THR A 116 2.64 -5.95 -6.71
CA THR A 116 2.33 -7.31 -6.28
C THR A 116 0.83 -7.58 -6.41
N GLY A 117 -0.02 -6.66 -5.94
CA GLY A 117 -1.47 -6.76 -6.10
C GLY A 117 -1.91 -6.80 -7.55
N LEU A 118 -1.34 -5.93 -8.40
CA LEU A 118 -1.63 -5.89 -9.83
C LEU A 118 -1.28 -7.22 -10.52
N VAL A 119 -0.07 -7.75 -10.23
CA VAL A 119 0.36 -9.05 -10.79
C VAL A 119 -0.58 -10.17 -10.36
N VAL A 120 -0.95 -10.23 -9.09
CA VAL A 120 -1.88 -11.27 -8.60
C VAL A 120 -3.25 -11.16 -9.28
N VAL A 121 -3.80 -9.94 -9.40
CA VAL A 121 -5.08 -9.73 -10.09
C VAL A 121 -4.98 -10.18 -11.55
N LEU A 122 -3.91 -9.82 -12.25
CA LEU A 122 -3.71 -10.24 -13.65
C LEU A 122 -3.55 -11.76 -13.79
N LEU A 123 -2.82 -12.40 -12.89
CA LEU A 123 -2.65 -13.86 -12.89
C LEU A 123 -3.98 -14.57 -12.60
N CYS A 124 -4.73 -14.11 -11.59
CA CYS A 124 -6.04 -14.69 -11.28
C CYS A 124 -7.06 -14.48 -12.42
N SER A 125 -7.09 -13.28 -13.01
CA SER A 125 -7.96 -12.99 -14.16
C SER A 125 -7.58 -13.80 -15.40
N GLY A 126 -6.29 -13.93 -15.68
CA GLY A 126 -5.78 -14.77 -16.77
C GLY A 126 -6.10 -16.25 -16.56
N ALA A 127 -5.89 -16.77 -15.36
CA ALA A 127 -6.25 -18.14 -15.00
C ALA A 127 -7.76 -18.38 -15.15
N ALA A 128 -8.59 -17.44 -14.68
CA ALA A 128 -10.04 -17.53 -14.81
C ALA A 128 -10.48 -17.53 -16.28
N ALA A 129 -9.84 -16.72 -17.13
CA ALA A 129 -10.10 -16.70 -18.56
C ALA A 129 -9.71 -18.00 -19.26
N LEU A 130 -8.56 -18.59 -18.88
CA LEU A 130 -8.08 -19.86 -19.46
C LEU A 130 -8.89 -21.08 -19.00
N MET A 131 -9.37 -21.08 -17.76
CA MET A 131 -10.16 -22.19 -17.21
C MET A 131 -11.59 -22.23 -17.77
N GLY A 132 -12.01 -21.20 -18.49
CA GLY A 132 -13.26 -21.15 -19.22
C GLY A 132 -14.52 -21.19 -18.35
N SER A 133 -15.66 -21.19 -19.04
CA SER A 133 -16.99 -21.25 -18.41
C SER A 133 -17.31 -22.60 -17.74
N GLU A 134 -16.52 -23.65 -17.99
CA GLU A 134 -16.77 -25.00 -17.49
C GLU A 134 -16.63 -25.12 -15.96
N PHE A 135 -15.74 -24.34 -15.34
CA PHE A 135 -15.54 -24.42 -13.90
C PHE A 135 -16.31 -23.37 -13.10
N ASN A 136 -16.77 -22.30 -13.70
CA ASN A 136 -17.52 -21.18 -13.11
C ASN A 136 -17.13 -20.84 -11.66
N VAL A 137 -15.81 -20.93 -11.35
CA VAL A 137 -15.23 -20.81 -10.01
C VAL A 137 -15.54 -19.44 -9.41
N LEU A 138 -15.49 -18.39 -10.24
CA LEU A 138 -15.80 -17.03 -9.81
C LEU A 138 -17.27 -16.83 -9.42
N ALA A 139 -18.19 -17.57 -10.04
CA ALA A 139 -19.59 -17.53 -9.65
C ALA A 139 -19.86 -18.28 -8.33
N ARG A 140 -19.02 -19.26 -7.98
CA ARG A 140 -19.12 -20.01 -6.72
C ARG A 140 -18.52 -19.30 -5.53
N LEU A 141 -17.62 -18.34 -5.74
CA LEU A 141 -16.89 -17.64 -4.67
C LEU A 141 -17.67 -16.43 -4.12
N GLU A 142 -18.86 -16.11 -4.62
CA GLU A 142 -19.67 -14.95 -4.20
C GLU A 142 -18.83 -13.67 -3.91
N LEU A 143 -17.75 -13.51 -4.67
CA LEU A 143 -16.90 -12.33 -4.54
C LEU A 143 -17.72 -11.09 -4.90
N PRO A 144 -17.51 -9.96 -4.20
CA PRO A 144 -18.13 -8.70 -4.56
C PRO A 144 -17.91 -8.45 -6.06
N ARG A 145 -18.94 -8.60 -6.85
CA ARG A 145 -18.86 -8.37 -8.30
C ARG A 145 -18.68 -6.88 -8.51
N ILE A 146 -17.54 -6.50 -9.06
CA ILE A 146 -17.45 -5.16 -9.66
C ILE A 146 -18.53 -5.14 -10.74
N PRO A 147 -19.49 -4.21 -10.71
CA PRO A 147 -20.57 -4.17 -11.69
C PRO A 147 -20.07 -3.71 -13.05
N VAL A 148 -19.26 -4.54 -13.69
CA VAL A 148 -18.94 -4.46 -15.12
C VAL A 148 -20.02 -5.28 -15.81
N GLY A 149 -20.97 -4.61 -16.44
CA GLY A 149 -22.03 -5.26 -17.17
C GLY A 149 -21.46 -6.28 -18.17
N GLU A 150 -22.06 -7.47 -18.19
CA GLU A 150 -21.66 -8.53 -19.10
C GLU A 150 -21.70 -8.00 -20.54
N GLY A 151 -20.52 -7.89 -21.16
CA GLY A 151 -20.37 -7.65 -22.60
C GLY A 151 -19.89 -6.27 -23.06
N THR A 152 -19.90 -5.21 -22.25
CA THR A 152 -19.32 -3.91 -22.60
C THR A 152 -18.68 -3.26 -21.40
N ALA A 153 -17.38 -2.93 -21.52
CA ALA A 153 -16.71 -2.04 -20.57
C ALA A 153 -17.41 -0.68 -20.62
N THR A 154 -18.37 -0.44 -19.72
CA THR A 154 -19.05 0.86 -19.66
C THR A 154 -18.04 1.92 -19.23
N THR A 155 -18.18 3.14 -19.74
CA THR A 155 -17.34 4.28 -19.34
C THR A 155 -17.29 4.42 -17.82
N GLY A 156 -18.41 4.20 -17.12
CA GLY A 156 -18.47 4.20 -15.65
C GLY A 156 -17.62 3.12 -15.01
N GLY A 157 -17.61 1.90 -15.56
CA GLY A 157 -16.76 0.81 -15.07
C GLY A 157 -15.27 1.11 -15.24
N LEU A 158 -14.86 1.66 -16.38
CA LEU A 158 -13.48 2.07 -16.63
C LEU A 158 -13.04 3.20 -15.71
N VAL A 159 -13.89 4.20 -15.48
CA VAL A 159 -13.61 5.29 -14.53
C VAL A 159 -13.44 4.76 -13.11
N THR A 160 -14.32 3.86 -12.66
CA THR A 160 -14.23 3.24 -11.34
C THR A 160 -12.96 2.42 -11.20
N LEU A 161 -12.59 1.64 -12.21
CA LEU A 161 -11.35 0.87 -12.21
C LEU A 161 -10.12 1.77 -12.14
N ALA A 162 -10.07 2.84 -12.93
CA ALA A 162 -8.98 3.82 -12.91
C ALA A 162 -8.90 4.53 -11.56
N ALA A 163 -10.04 4.91 -10.97
CA ALA A 163 -10.10 5.53 -9.64
C ALA A 163 -9.60 4.56 -8.55
N ALA A 164 -9.98 3.28 -8.61
CA ALA A 164 -9.52 2.25 -7.69
C ALA A 164 -8.00 2.02 -7.81
N ALA A 165 -7.49 1.94 -9.04
CA ALA A 165 -6.05 1.82 -9.27
C ALA A 165 -5.28 3.03 -8.73
N ALA A 166 -5.78 4.24 -8.95
CA ALA A 166 -5.16 5.46 -8.42
C ALA A 166 -5.24 5.52 -6.88
N ALA A 167 -6.39 5.24 -6.29
CA ALA A 167 -6.59 5.25 -4.83
C ALA A 167 -5.66 4.24 -4.13
N THR A 168 -5.57 3.02 -4.66
CA THR A 168 -4.69 1.97 -4.12
C THR A 168 -3.21 2.31 -4.27
N LEU A 169 -2.79 2.87 -5.41
CA LEU A 169 -1.42 3.33 -5.65
C LEU A 169 -1.02 4.44 -4.67
N VAL A 170 -1.88 5.45 -4.54
CA VAL A 170 -1.64 6.58 -3.63
C VAL A 170 -1.61 6.08 -2.19
N GLY A 171 -2.59 5.25 -1.78
CA GLY A 171 -2.65 4.66 -0.45
C GLY A 171 -1.38 3.88 -0.12
N ALA A 172 -0.97 2.94 -0.98
CA ALA A 172 0.23 2.13 -0.80
C ALA A 172 1.51 2.98 -0.70
N SER A 173 1.65 3.99 -1.57
CA SER A 173 2.82 4.87 -1.59
C SER A 173 2.91 5.73 -0.34
N LEU A 174 1.79 6.31 0.11
CA LEU A 174 1.71 7.07 1.36
C LEU A 174 1.98 6.18 2.56
N GLY A 175 1.36 4.99 2.62
CA GLY A 175 1.60 4.01 3.67
C GLY A 175 3.07 3.64 3.79
N GLY A 176 3.71 3.29 2.67
CA GLY A 176 5.12 2.97 2.61
C GLY A 176 6.02 4.09 3.15
N THR A 177 5.75 5.34 2.76
CA THR A 177 6.50 6.50 3.26
C THR A 177 6.30 6.74 4.76
N LEU A 178 5.07 6.55 5.25
CA LEU A 178 4.75 6.67 6.67
C LEU A 178 5.45 5.58 7.48
N GLY A 179 5.47 4.34 6.97
CA GLY A 179 6.13 3.20 7.63
C GLY A 179 7.62 3.42 7.88
N THR A 180 8.33 4.07 6.95
CA THR A 180 9.78 4.35 7.08
C THR A 180 10.11 5.57 7.94
N ARG A 181 9.16 6.47 8.22
CA ARG A 181 9.42 7.68 9.05
C ARG A 181 9.85 7.36 10.48
N TYR A 182 9.38 6.26 11.03
CA TYR A 182 9.74 5.84 12.40
C TYR A 182 11.24 5.53 12.52
N HIS A 183 11.80 4.80 11.56
CA HIS A 183 13.23 4.45 11.58
C HIS A 183 14.12 5.70 11.53
N ARG A 184 13.72 6.71 10.76
CA ARG A 184 14.46 7.99 10.70
C ARG A 184 14.45 8.77 12.02
N LYS A 185 13.43 8.59 12.88
CA LYS A 185 13.40 9.20 14.22
C LYS A 185 14.35 8.49 15.17
N VAL A 186 14.39 7.17 15.14
CA VAL A 186 15.27 6.35 15.97
C VAL A 186 16.74 6.56 15.60
N ASP A 187 17.05 6.60 14.29
CA ASP A 187 18.41 6.85 13.81
C ASP A 187 18.92 8.21 14.27
N ARG A 188 18.09 9.26 14.29
CA ARG A 188 18.48 10.58 14.80
C ARG A 188 18.72 10.61 16.31
N ALA A 189 17.95 9.85 17.08
CA ALA A 189 18.13 9.78 18.54
C ALA A 189 19.39 9.00 18.94
N GLY A 190 19.76 7.97 18.16
CA GLY A 190 20.97 7.17 18.42
C GLY A 190 22.28 7.88 18.11
N PHE A 191 22.27 8.99 17.36
CA PHE A 191 23.47 9.80 17.05
C PHE A 191 23.57 11.09 17.88
N ALA A 192 22.58 11.38 18.73
CA ALA A 192 22.52 12.58 19.57
C ALA A 192 23.06 12.36 21.01
N GLY A 193 23.52 11.15 21.36
CA GLY A 193 24.22 10.77 22.59
C GLY A 193 25.69 10.47 22.24
#